data_33cba5443076cc21017632b2218eabef
#
_entry.id   33cba5443076cc21017632b2218eabef
#
_cell.length_a   1.000
_cell.length_b   1.000
_cell.length_c   1.000
_cell.angle_alpha   90.00
_cell.angle_beta   90.00
_cell.angle_gamma   90.00
#
_symmetry.space_group_name_H-M   'P 1'
#
loop_
_entity.id
_entity.type
_entity.pdbx_description
1 polymer ?
#
loop_
_entity_poly.entity_id
_entity_poly.type
_entity_poly.pdbx_seq_one_letter_code
_entity_poly.pdbx_strand_id
1 'polypeptide(L)'
;GDVYKRQRLGVLGDWERPYRTMDPANEAGQIRAFKRVIERGFVYRGLKPVYWCFDCGSSLAEFEIEYADKKSETLDVAFLCAQPDKLAAAFGLSQLSKDAFAVIWTTTAWTIPANQALNLNPELSYALVDTERGLFMCAESLVEKCLERWKLTGTVLATTVGKQLDRIEFNHPLSHVDAGYQ
;
A
#
# COMPACT_ATOMS: atom_id res chain seq x y z
N GLY A 1 9.81 11.85 -45.76
CA GLY A 1 10.75 12.82 -45.25
C GLY A 1 12.11 12.23 -44.80
N ASP A 2 12.13 11.20 -43.97
CA ASP A 2 13.37 10.69 -43.33
C ASP A 2 14.30 9.91 -44.31
N VAL A 3 13.75 9.27 -45.32
CA VAL A 3 14.52 8.51 -46.30
C VAL A 3 15.49 9.41 -47.06
N TYR A 4 15.05 10.54 -47.53
CA TYR A 4 15.89 11.51 -48.27
C TYR A 4 17.01 12.09 -47.38
N LYS A 5 16.72 12.36 -46.12
CA LYS A 5 17.71 12.87 -45.19
C LYS A 5 18.80 11.84 -44.92
N ARG A 6 18.44 10.58 -44.75
CA ARG A 6 19.39 9.47 -44.51
C ARG A 6 20.26 9.20 -45.75
N GLN A 7 19.68 9.18 -46.93
CA GLN A 7 20.43 9.09 -48.19
C GLN A 7 21.44 10.23 -48.35
N ARG A 8 21.03 11.45 -48.02
CA ARG A 8 21.89 12.64 -48.06
C ARG A 8 23.07 12.54 -47.11
N LEU A 9 22.91 11.85 -46.01
CA LEU A 9 23.95 11.60 -45.02
C LEU A 9 24.83 10.39 -45.35
N GLY A 10 24.67 9.78 -46.55
CA GLY A 10 25.47 8.65 -46.99
C GLY A 10 25.12 7.29 -46.38
N VAL A 11 23.91 7.16 -45.80
CA VAL A 11 23.45 5.88 -45.27
C VAL A 11 23.13 4.95 -46.45
N LEU A 12 23.71 3.75 -46.45
CA LEU A 12 23.46 2.70 -47.41
C LEU A 12 22.27 1.84 -47.00
N GLY A 13 21.46 1.41 -47.96
CA GLY A 13 20.29 0.57 -47.74
C GLY A 13 19.56 0.20 -49.02
N ASP A 14 18.68 -0.79 -48.96
CA ASP A 14 17.73 -1.09 -50.05
C ASP A 14 16.56 -0.13 -49.97
N TRP A 15 16.65 0.98 -50.74
CA TRP A 15 15.66 2.06 -50.76
C TRP A 15 14.42 1.71 -51.55
N GLU A 16 14.47 0.71 -52.40
CA GLU A 16 13.31 0.23 -53.18
C GLU A 16 12.45 -0.72 -52.33
N ARG A 17 13.09 -1.45 -51.43
CA ARG A 17 12.42 -2.40 -50.51
C ARG A 17 12.80 -2.14 -49.07
N PRO A 18 12.49 -0.95 -48.55
CA PRO A 18 12.83 -0.63 -47.17
C PRO A 18 12.06 -1.49 -46.20
N TYR A 19 12.68 -1.84 -45.07
CA TYR A 19 11.97 -2.44 -43.95
C TYR A 19 10.96 -1.44 -43.38
N ARG A 20 9.70 -1.85 -43.29
CA ARG A 20 8.62 -1.04 -42.71
C ARG A 20 7.90 -1.85 -41.63
N THR A 21 7.77 -1.26 -40.45
CA THR A 21 7.05 -1.91 -39.35
C THR A 21 5.57 -2.13 -39.65
N MET A 22 4.97 -1.29 -40.51
CA MET A 22 3.59 -1.33 -40.94
C MET A 22 3.32 -2.28 -42.13
N ASP A 23 4.34 -2.97 -42.67
CA ASP A 23 4.13 -3.96 -43.71
C ASP A 23 3.32 -5.15 -43.16
N PRO A 24 2.27 -5.63 -43.87
CA PRO A 24 1.40 -6.70 -43.38
C PRO A 24 2.14 -7.96 -42.96
N ALA A 25 3.27 -8.28 -43.62
CA ALA A 25 4.11 -9.41 -43.25
C ALA A 25 4.75 -9.24 -41.85
N ASN A 26 5.19 -8.01 -41.53
CA ASN A 26 5.77 -7.69 -40.22
C ASN A 26 4.71 -7.67 -39.11
N GLU A 27 3.55 -7.08 -39.36
CA GLU A 27 2.43 -7.10 -38.44
C GLU A 27 1.97 -8.53 -38.13
N ALA A 28 1.79 -9.33 -39.16
CA ALA A 28 1.45 -10.75 -39.01
C ALA A 28 2.56 -11.52 -38.25
N GLY A 29 3.82 -11.18 -38.47
CA GLY A 29 4.97 -11.76 -37.75
C GLY A 29 4.92 -11.46 -36.24
N GLN A 30 4.63 -10.20 -35.88
CA GLN A 30 4.48 -9.78 -34.49
C GLN A 30 3.32 -10.49 -33.80
N ILE A 31 2.16 -10.56 -34.46
CA ILE A 31 0.98 -11.27 -33.93
C ILE A 31 1.28 -12.74 -33.69
N ARG A 32 1.97 -13.42 -34.64
CA ARG A 32 2.36 -14.84 -34.48
C ARG A 32 3.35 -15.02 -33.33
N ALA A 33 4.29 -14.10 -33.13
CA ALA A 33 5.21 -14.15 -32.01
C ALA A 33 4.46 -13.97 -30.68
N PHE A 34 3.55 -13.00 -30.60
CA PHE A 34 2.72 -12.75 -29.43
C PHE A 34 1.80 -13.94 -29.11
N LYS A 35 1.20 -14.57 -30.13
CA LYS A 35 0.43 -15.81 -29.96
C LYS A 35 1.22 -16.87 -29.21
N ARG A 36 2.50 -17.10 -29.57
CA ARG A 36 3.35 -18.09 -28.87
C ARG A 36 3.58 -17.75 -27.40
N VAL A 37 3.65 -16.44 -27.08
CA VAL A 37 3.78 -15.99 -25.68
C VAL A 37 2.51 -16.30 -24.88
N ILE A 38 1.34 -16.07 -25.50
CA ILE A 38 0.04 -16.41 -24.90
C ILE A 38 -0.09 -17.92 -24.68
N GLU A 39 0.23 -18.72 -25.71
CA GLU A 39 0.14 -20.20 -25.66
C GLU A 39 1.03 -20.80 -24.55
N ARG A 40 2.12 -20.12 -24.18
CA ARG A 40 3.00 -20.50 -23.07
C ARG A 40 2.53 -20.02 -21.70
N GLY A 41 1.38 -19.35 -21.61
CA GLY A 41 0.79 -18.87 -20.35
C GLY A 41 1.45 -17.64 -19.74
N PHE A 42 2.32 -16.93 -20.47
CA PHE A 42 2.98 -15.71 -19.96
C PHE A 42 2.10 -14.46 -20.03
N VAL A 43 0.96 -14.54 -20.67
CA VAL A 43 0.02 -13.41 -20.79
C VAL A 43 -1.26 -13.75 -20.04
N TYR A 44 -1.62 -12.89 -19.11
CA TYR A 44 -2.87 -12.98 -18.36
C TYR A 44 -3.44 -11.56 -18.15
N ARG A 45 -4.74 -11.52 -17.92
CA ARG A 45 -5.43 -10.27 -17.59
C ARG A 45 -5.39 -10.05 -16.07
N GLY A 46 -4.91 -8.91 -15.65
CA GLY A 46 -4.85 -8.53 -14.25
C GLY A 46 -4.98 -7.02 -14.06
N LEU A 47 -5.25 -6.61 -12.82
CA LEU A 47 -5.22 -5.20 -12.42
C LEU A 47 -3.83 -4.88 -11.88
N LYS A 48 -3.25 -3.79 -12.34
CA LYS A 48 -1.98 -3.26 -11.85
C LYS A 48 -2.13 -1.75 -11.63
N PRO A 49 -1.75 -1.23 -10.45
CA PRO A 49 -1.67 0.21 -10.24
C PRO A 49 -0.69 0.83 -11.24
N VAL A 50 -1.08 1.95 -11.83
CA VAL A 50 -0.25 2.73 -12.75
C VAL A 50 -0.18 4.17 -12.28
N TYR A 51 0.93 4.83 -12.57
CA TYR A 51 1.08 6.26 -12.33
C TYR A 51 0.20 7.05 -13.28
N TRP A 52 -0.45 8.07 -12.75
CA TRP A 52 -1.37 8.93 -13.48
C TRP A 52 -0.97 10.40 -13.30
N CYS A 53 -0.87 11.13 -14.41
CA CYS A 53 -0.68 12.57 -14.38
C CYS A 53 -2.02 13.28 -14.48
N PHE A 54 -2.38 14.06 -13.46
CA PHE A 54 -3.65 14.80 -13.45
C PHE A 54 -3.66 15.96 -14.43
N ASP A 55 -2.51 16.58 -14.67
CA ASP A 55 -2.37 17.69 -15.62
C ASP A 55 -2.46 17.20 -17.08
N CYS A 56 -1.82 16.08 -17.39
CA CYS A 56 -1.86 15.48 -18.72
C CYS A 56 -3.13 14.66 -18.99
N GLY A 57 -3.85 14.24 -17.92
CA GLY A 57 -5.01 13.37 -18.02
C GLY A 57 -4.68 11.99 -18.61
N SER A 58 -3.46 11.48 -18.36
CA SER A 58 -2.99 10.21 -18.91
C SER A 58 -2.15 9.40 -17.92
N SER A 59 -2.04 8.09 -18.18
CA SER A 59 -1.08 7.23 -17.50
C SER A 59 0.35 7.55 -17.94
N LEU A 60 1.29 7.36 -17.01
CA LEU A 60 2.72 7.57 -17.23
C LEU A 60 3.45 6.23 -17.30
N ALA A 61 4.43 6.14 -18.20
CA ALA A 61 5.43 5.08 -18.14
C ALA A 61 6.43 5.35 -17.01
N GLU A 62 7.08 4.31 -16.52
CA GLU A 62 7.98 4.42 -15.35
C GLU A 62 9.12 5.42 -15.57
N PHE A 63 9.65 5.50 -16.79
CA PHE A 63 10.73 6.45 -17.14
C PHE A 63 10.27 7.90 -17.29
N GLU A 64 8.97 8.17 -17.30
CA GLU A 64 8.40 9.52 -17.34
C GLU A 64 8.14 10.10 -15.96
N ILE A 65 8.42 9.31 -14.90
CA ILE A 65 8.18 9.69 -13.51
C ILE A 65 9.39 10.42 -12.97
N GLU A 66 9.16 11.61 -12.46
CA GLU A 66 10.17 12.38 -11.73
C GLU A 66 9.88 12.30 -10.22
N TYR A 67 10.92 12.04 -9.44
CA TYR A 67 10.83 11.99 -7.98
C TYR A 67 11.41 13.27 -7.38
N ALA A 68 10.69 13.84 -6.42
CA ALA A 68 11.13 15.00 -5.67
C ALA A 68 10.86 14.82 -4.19
N ASP A 69 11.72 15.37 -3.35
CA ASP A 69 11.50 15.38 -1.91
C ASP A 69 10.25 16.19 -1.58
N LYS A 70 9.34 15.59 -0.83
CA LYS A 70 8.10 16.22 -0.40
C LYS A 70 7.92 16.10 1.11
N LYS A 71 7.61 17.20 1.76
CA LYS A 71 7.19 17.22 3.15
C LYS A 71 5.72 16.85 3.24
N SER A 72 5.40 15.76 3.95
CA SER A 72 4.03 15.32 4.18
C SER A 72 3.73 15.33 5.67
N GLU A 73 2.48 15.67 6.01
CA GLU A 73 1.98 15.50 7.36
C GLU A 73 1.73 14.02 7.64
N THR A 74 1.92 13.63 8.89
CA THR A 74 1.71 12.25 9.35
C THR A 74 0.65 12.22 10.45
N LEU A 75 -0.13 11.15 10.49
CA LEU A 75 -1.14 10.93 11.51
C LEU A 75 -0.91 9.60 12.20
N ASP A 76 -1.09 9.59 13.50
CA ASP A 76 -1.35 8.39 14.29
C ASP A 76 -2.85 8.32 14.55
N VAL A 77 -3.47 7.21 14.19
CA VAL A 77 -4.92 7.01 14.31
C VAL A 77 -5.19 5.84 15.22
N ALA A 78 -6.00 6.05 16.24
CA ALA A 78 -6.38 5.05 17.23
C ALA A 78 -7.73 4.42 16.88
N PHE A 79 -7.76 3.11 16.71
CA PHE A 79 -8.96 2.31 16.47
C PHE A 79 -9.39 1.68 17.78
N LEU A 80 -10.55 2.04 18.28
CA LEU A 80 -11.10 1.51 19.53
C LEU A 80 -11.40 0.02 19.41
N CYS A 81 -10.96 -0.77 20.35
CA CYS A 81 -11.26 -2.20 20.40
C CYS A 81 -12.77 -2.41 20.68
N ALA A 82 -13.44 -3.14 19.79
CA ALA A 82 -14.85 -3.51 19.96
C ALA A 82 -15.03 -4.79 20.80
N GLN A 83 -13.95 -5.56 21.03
CA GLN A 83 -13.96 -6.85 21.74
C GLN A 83 -12.93 -6.88 22.87
N PRO A 84 -13.11 -6.07 23.93
CA PRO A 84 -12.12 -5.93 25.01
C PRO A 84 -11.76 -7.25 25.70
N ASP A 85 -12.71 -8.16 25.87
CA ASP A 85 -12.45 -9.46 26.50
C ASP A 85 -11.52 -10.34 25.65
N LYS A 86 -11.72 -10.36 24.34
CA LYS A 86 -10.82 -11.07 23.42
C LYS A 86 -9.41 -10.46 23.42
N LEU A 87 -9.33 -9.13 23.43
CA LEU A 87 -8.05 -8.45 23.47
C LEU A 87 -7.32 -8.74 24.80
N ALA A 88 -8.02 -8.67 25.93
CA ALA A 88 -7.48 -9.04 27.24
C ALA A 88 -6.90 -10.46 27.22
N ALA A 89 -7.70 -11.43 26.78
CA ALA A 89 -7.28 -12.83 26.68
C ALA A 89 -6.06 -13.02 25.78
N ALA A 90 -5.98 -12.31 24.65
CA ALA A 90 -4.84 -12.36 23.73
C ALA A 90 -3.54 -11.86 24.37
N PHE A 91 -3.63 -10.93 25.32
CA PHE A 91 -2.50 -10.44 26.12
C PHE A 91 -2.31 -11.19 27.44
N GLY A 92 -3.08 -12.25 27.73
CA GLY A 92 -3.00 -13.02 28.96
C GLY A 92 -3.50 -12.27 30.19
N LEU A 93 -4.34 -11.25 30.00
CA LEU A 93 -4.96 -10.45 31.05
C LEU A 93 -6.38 -10.95 31.35
N SER A 94 -6.82 -10.84 32.62
CA SER A 94 -8.19 -11.19 33.00
C SER A 94 -9.22 -10.19 32.49
N GLN A 95 -8.86 -8.92 32.43
CA GLN A 95 -9.69 -7.83 31.90
C GLN A 95 -8.82 -6.62 31.54
N LEU A 96 -9.37 -5.72 30.73
CA LEU A 96 -8.75 -4.42 30.48
C LEU A 96 -9.22 -3.39 31.49
N SER A 97 -8.31 -2.55 31.96
CA SER A 97 -8.60 -1.50 32.95
C SER A 97 -9.17 -0.23 32.35
N LYS A 98 -8.99 -0.05 31.06
CA LYS A 98 -9.38 1.14 30.28
C LYS A 98 -9.73 0.74 28.85
N ASP A 99 -10.30 1.67 28.08
CA ASP A 99 -10.46 1.53 26.64
C ASP A 99 -9.12 1.24 25.96
N ALA A 100 -9.12 0.27 25.05
CA ALA A 100 -7.93 -0.13 24.33
C ALA A 100 -8.04 0.20 22.84
N PHE A 101 -6.92 0.61 22.27
CA PHE A 101 -6.85 1.07 20.90
C PHE A 101 -5.69 0.40 20.16
N ALA A 102 -5.93 -0.01 18.93
CA ALA A 102 -4.85 -0.28 17.97
C ALA A 102 -4.46 1.02 17.30
N VAL A 103 -3.17 1.37 17.35
CA VAL A 103 -2.68 2.62 16.77
C VAL A 103 -1.93 2.35 15.49
N ILE A 104 -2.37 2.98 14.40
CA ILE A 104 -1.69 2.97 13.11
C ILE A 104 -1.03 4.31 12.84
N TRP A 105 -0.02 4.31 11.98
CA TRP A 105 0.64 5.51 11.48
C TRP A 105 0.47 5.59 9.96
N THR A 106 0.16 6.78 9.46
CA THR A 106 -0.03 7.00 8.01
C THR A 106 0.45 8.38 7.56
N THR A 107 0.94 8.47 6.34
CA THR A 107 1.17 9.71 5.59
C THR A 107 0.00 10.04 4.64
N THR A 108 -0.99 9.15 4.55
CA THR A 108 -2.08 9.20 3.56
C THR A 108 -3.44 9.17 4.25
N ALA A 109 -3.73 10.22 5.03
CA ALA A 109 -4.93 10.33 5.86
C ALA A 109 -6.25 10.14 5.09
N TRP A 110 -6.28 10.54 3.83
CA TRP A 110 -7.45 10.39 2.94
C TRP A 110 -7.82 8.95 2.61
N THR A 111 -7.00 7.97 2.96
CA THR A 111 -7.32 6.54 2.81
C THR A 111 -8.10 5.98 4.00
N ILE A 112 -8.12 6.65 5.13
CA ILE A 112 -8.80 6.20 6.36
C ILE A 112 -10.28 5.85 6.10
N PRO A 113 -11.08 6.65 5.37
CA PRO A 113 -12.48 6.31 5.13
C PRO A 113 -12.70 4.95 4.45
N ALA A 114 -11.71 4.44 3.72
CA ALA A 114 -11.79 3.16 3.02
C ALA A 114 -11.18 1.97 3.80
N ASN A 115 -10.71 2.19 5.03
CA ASN A 115 -10.11 1.13 5.83
C ASN A 115 -11.18 0.12 6.26
N GLN A 116 -10.89 -1.17 6.04
CA GLN A 116 -11.77 -2.29 6.40
C GLN A 116 -11.12 -3.29 7.34
N ALA A 117 -9.78 -3.24 7.46
CA ALA A 117 -9.04 -4.16 8.32
C ALA A 117 -7.71 -3.57 8.78
N LEU A 118 -7.24 -4.03 9.92
CA LEU A 118 -5.90 -3.80 10.43
C LEU A 118 -5.04 -5.06 10.19
N ASN A 119 -3.92 -4.91 9.50
CA ASN A 119 -3.01 -6.01 9.21
C ASN A 119 -1.86 -6.03 10.22
N LEU A 120 -1.67 -7.16 10.87
CA LEU A 120 -0.58 -7.41 11.80
C LEU A 120 0.34 -8.50 11.26
N ASN A 121 1.64 -8.39 11.54
CA ASN A 121 2.56 -9.48 11.27
C ASN A 121 2.40 -10.55 12.37
N PRO A 122 2.07 -11.82 12.03
CA PRO A 122 1.79 -12.86 13.01
C PRO A 122 3.00 -13.23 13.88
N GLU A 123 4.22 -12.97 13.42
CA GLU A 123 5.46 -13.36 14.11
C GLU A 123 6.07 -12.23 14.95
N LEU A 124 5.60 -10.99 14.77
CA LEU A 124 6.10 -9.86 15.58
C LEU A 124 5.41 -9.80 16.93
N SER A 125 6.15 -9.28 17.92
CA SER A 125 5.62 -8.96 19.24
C SER A 125 4.94 -7.59 19.25
N TYR A 126 3.77 -7.54 19.86
CA TYR A 126 2.98 -6.34 20.09
C TYR A 126 2.83 -6.09 21.58
N ALA A 127 2.95 -4.84 21.96
CA ALA A 127 2.81 -4.40 23.34
C ALA A 127 1.48 -3.68 23.56
N LEU A 128 0.85 -3.94 24.68
CA LEU A 128 -0.26 -3.16 25.22
C LEU A 128 0.30 -2.20 26.26
N VAL A 129 0.24 -0.91 25.96
CA VAL A 129 0.87 0.15 26.75
C VAL A 129 -0.20 0.93 27.51
N ASP A 130 -0.09 0.98 28.82
CA ASP A 130 -0.96 1.82 29.67
C ASP A 130 -0.49 3.26 29.64
N THR A 131 -1.38 4.14 29.20
CA THR A 131 -1.16 5.58 29.10
C THR A 131 -2.27 6.34 29.84
N GLU A 132 -2.09 7.63 30.04
CA GLU A 132 -3.12 8.50 30.60
C GLU A 132 -4.38 8.59 29.72
N ARG A 133 -4.27 8.29 28.40
CA ARG A 133 -5.36 8.37 27.40
C ARG A 133 -6.03 7.01 27.10
N GLY A 134 -5.60 5.93 27.73
CA GLY A 134 -6.09 4.58 27.49
C GLY A 134 -4.97 3.57 27.25
N LEU A 135 -5.34 2.36 26.85
CA LEU A 135 -4.41 1.29 26.51
C LEU A 135 -4.11 1.33 25.03
N PHE A 136 -2.86 1.53 24.64
CA PHE A 136 -2.47 1.63 23.25
C PHE A 136 -1.67 0.41 22.83
N MET A 137 -2.11 -0.24 21.75
CA MET A 137 -1.43 -1.38 21.14
C MET A 137 -0.58 -0.91 19.97
N CYS A 138 0.70 -1.25 19.99
CA CYS A 138 1.64 -1.05 18.89
C CYS A 138 2.70 -2.16 18.87
N ALA A 139 3.54 -2.20 17.83
CA ALA A 139 4.67 -3.13 17.82
C ALA A 139 5.61 -2.84 18.98
N GLU A 140 6.01 -3.87 19.72
CA GLU A 140 6.84 -3.75 20.93
C GLU A 140 8.13 -2.96 20.68
N SER A 141 8.79 -3.21 19.56
CA SER A 141 10.03 -2.51 19.17
C SER A 141 9.84 -1.01 18.89
N LEU A 142 8.61 -0.54 18.77
CA LEU A 142 8.29 0.85 18.45
C LEU A 142 7.71 1.63 19.65
N VAL A 143 7.53 1.00 20.81
CA VAL A 143 6.87 1.60 21.98
C VAL A 143 7.49 2.95 22.34
N GLU A 144 8.81 3.03 22.53
CA GLU A 144 9.48 4.27 22.93
C GLU A 144 9.27 5.38 21.89
N LYS A 145 9.47 5.08 20.60
CA LYS A 145 9.28 6.03 19.51
C LYS A 145 7.83 6.50 19.40
N CYS A 146 6.88 5.60 19.63
CA CYS A 146 5.46 5.90 19.63
C CYS A 146 5.10 6.83 20.79
N LEU A 147 5.51 6.54 22.00
CA LEU A 147 5.26 7.36 23.19
C LEU A 147 5.87 8.78 23.03
N GLU A 148 7.11 8.87 22.53
CA GLU A 148 7.74 10.17 22.22
C GLU A 148 6.91 10.97 21.20
N ARG A 149 6.51 10.34 20.10
CA ARG A 149 5.72 10.99 19.03
C ARG A 149 4.34 11.42 19.52
N TRP A 150 3.70 10.60 20.33
CA TRP A 150 2.39 10.90 20.92
C TRP A 150 2.46 11.90 22.08
N LYS A 151 3.67 12.18 22.56
CA LYS A 151 3.92 13.04 23.75
C LYS A 151 3.19 12.51 24.97
N LEU A 152 3.22 11.19 25.17
CA LEU A 152 2.61 10.47 26.27
C LEU A 152 3.68 9.75 27.08
N THR A 153 3.40 9.54 28.34
CA THR A 153 4.08 8.57 29.20
C THR A 153 3.26 7.31 29.27
N GLY A 154 3.91 6.17 29.37
CA GLY A 154 3.20 4.89 29.45
C GLY A 154 4.10 3.76 29.93
N THR A 155 3.48 2.70 30.42
CA THR A 155 4.13 1.47 30.83
C THR A 155 3.58 0.29 30.06
N VAL A 156 4.44 -0.61 29.62
CA VAL A 156 4.01 -1.84 28.96
C VAL A 156 3.35 -2.75 30.01
N LEU A 157 2.07 -3.05 29.82
CA LEU A 157 1.31 -3.96 30.70
C LEU A 157 1.56 -5.43 30.33
N ALA A 158 1.54 -5.73 29.05
CA ALA A 158 1.69 -7.08 28.54
C ALA A 158 2.16 -7.04 27.08
N THR A 159 2.71 -8.16 26.61
CA THR A 159 3.10 -8.36 25.22
C THR A 159 2.51 -9.66 24.69
N THR A 160 2.24 -9.70 23.39
CA THR A 160 1.76 -10.89 22.71
C THR A 160 2.26 -10.93 21.27
N VAL A 161 2.25 -12.09 20.63
CA VAL A 161 2.58 -12.20 19.20
C VAL A 161 1.37 -11.88 18.34
N GLY A 162 1.59 -11.29 17.15
CA GLY A 162 0.52 -10.88 16.27
C GLY A 162 -0.49 -11.99 15.92
N LYS A 163 -0.05 -13.24 15.89
CA LYS A 163 -0.93 -14.41 15.67
C LYS A 163 -2.06 -14.53 16.71
N GLN A 164 -1.85 -14.10 17.94
CA GLN A 164 -2.87 -14.15 19.00
C GLN A 164 -3.93 -13.04 18.86
N LEU A 165 -3.64 -12.03 18.03
CA LEU A 165 -4.51 -10.89 17.79
C LEU A 165 -5.43 -11.11 16.58
N ASP A 166 -5.47 -12.33 16.00
CA ASP A 166 -6.27 -12.65 14.83
C ASP A 166 -7.77 -12.45 15.12
N ARG A 167 -8.45 -11.81 14.17
CA ARG A 167 -9.90 -11.59 14.19
C ARG A 167 -10.44 -10.84 15.41
N ILE A 168 -9.64 -9.99 16.03
CA ILE A 168 -10.13 -9.03 17.01
C ILE A 168 -10.71 -7.84 16.24
N GLU A 169 -11.91 -7.44 16.60
CA GLU A 169 -12.63 -6.36 15.94
C GLU A 169 -12.32 -5.00 16.59
N PHE A 170 -12.18 -3.99 15.73
CA PHE A 170 -11.96 -2.60 16.12
C PHE A 170 -12.95 -1.71 15.42
N ASN A 171 -13.46 -0.72 16.11
CA ASN A 171 -14.36 0.26 15.56
C ASN A 171 -13.59 1.19 14.60
N HIS A 172 -14.17 1.44 13.44
CA HIS A 172 -13.63 2.42 12.53
C HIS A 172 -13.63 3.82 13.18
N PRO A 173 -12.57 4.65 13.06
CA PRO A 173 -12.48 5.93 13.76
C PRO A 173 -13.58 6.92 13.35
N LEU A 174 -14.20 6.74 12.16
CA LEU A 174 -15.32 7.52 11.68
C LEU A 174 -16.70 6.87 11.92
N SER A 175 -16.79 5.79 12.70
CA SER A 175 -18.06 5.09 12.98
C SER A 175 -19.14 5.97 13.61
N HIS A 176 -18.73 7.07 14.24
CA HIS A 176 -19.65 8.08 14.81
C HIS A 176 -20.20 9.06 13.76
N VAL A 177 -19.63 9.09 12.55
CA VAL A 177 -20.01 10.03 11.48
C VAL A 177 -21.10 9.45 10.60
N ASP A 178 -20.97 8.17 10.23
CA ASP A 178 -21.90 7.49 9.32
C ASP A 178 -21.98 5.99 9.64
N ALA A 179 -23.21 5.43 9.50
CA ALA A 179 -23.45 4.00 9.70
C ALA A 179 -22.68 3.09 8.73
N GLY A 180 -22.23 3.61 7.59
CA GLY A 180 -21.39 2.87 6.64
C GLY A 180 -19.98 2.55 7.16
N TYR A 181 -19.59 3.12 8.30
CA TYR A 181 -18.33 2.85 8.99
C TYR A 181 -18.46 1.91 10.21
N GLN A 182 -19.60 1.25 10.36
CA GLN A 182 -19.86 0.28 11.45
C GLN A 182 -19.40 -1.12 11.08
#